data_0713f2720444b50ce76d87bb47f02acd
#
_entry.id   0713f2720444b50ce76d87bb47f02acd
#
_cell.length_a   1.000
_cell.length_b   1.000
_cell.length_c   1.000
_cell.angle_alpha   90.00
_cell.angle_beta   90.00
_cell.angle_gamma   90.00
#
_symmetry.space_group_name_H-M   'P 1'
#
loop_
_entity.id
_entity.type
_entity.pdbx_description
1 polymer ?
#
loop_
_entity_poly.entity_id
_entity_poly.type
_entity_poly.pdbx_seq_one_letter_code
_entity_poly.pdbx_strand_id
1 'polypeptide(L)'
;MSSTVEFHDRMLSLGLARVAEQAALASAKWVGRGDEKAADQAAVNAMREQLNKLDIQGVVVIGEGERDEAPMLYIGEEVGTGTGPGVDIALDPLEGTTLTAKDMPNALTVIAMGPRGSMLHAPDVYMEKLAIGPGYSEGLVTLDMPAATRVSALASEKGCSPADITVCILERPRHQEMIEEVRSTGASIRLITDGDVAGVMHCAEPEKTGIDMYMGS
;
A
#
# COMPACT_ATOMS: atom_id res chain seq x y z
N MET A 1 -7.71 13.69 31.22
CA MET A 1 -7.55 12.42 30.48
C MET A 1 -7.06 12.62 29.03
N SER A 2 -7.12 13.83 28.47
CA SER A 2 -6.73 14.11 27.05
C SER A 2 -5.21 14.11 26.80
N SER A 3 -4.37 14.61 27.70
CA SER A 3 -2.94 14.81 27.45
C SER A 3 -2.08 13.53 27.43
N THR A 4 -2.49 12.50 28.16
CA THR A 4 -1.74 11.24 28.24
C THR A 4 -1.95 10.38 27.00
N VAL A 5 -3.15 10.40 26.43
CA VAL A 5 -3.48 9.68 25.17
C VAL A 5 -2.72 10.34 24.02
N GLU A 6 -2.73 11.66 23.92
CA GLU A 6 -2.06 12.41 22.84
C GLU A 6 -0.52 12.28 22.88
N PHE A 7 0.07 12.12 24.07
CA PHE A 7 1.51 11.86 24.20
C PHE A 7 1.88 10.43 23.79
N HIS A 8 1.07 9.43 24.14
CA HIS A 8 1.28 8.05 23.69
C HIS A 8 1.17 7.93 22.18
N ASP A 9 0.19 8.57 21.56
CA ASP A 9 0.02 8.57 20.10
C ASP A 9 1.24 9.13 19.36
N ARG A 10 1.85 10.20 19.86
CA ARG A 10 3.07 10.77 19.25
C ARG A 10 4.28 9.86 19.38
N MET A 11 4.48 9.23 20.53
CA MET A 11 5.60 8.30 20.74
C MET A 11 5.45 7.05 19.90
N LEU A 12 4.25 6.50 19.81
CA LEU A 12 3.97 5.35 18.95
C LEU A 12 4.12 5.70 17.47
N SER A 13 3.69 6.88 17.00
CA SER A 13 3.86 7.31 15.61
C SER A 13 5.34 7.40 15.22
N LEU A 14 6.20 7.96 16.10
CA LEU A 14 7.65 7.98 15.87
C LEU A 14 8.26 6.57 15.93
N GLY A 15 7.79 5.73 16.84
CA GLY A 15 8.20 4.33 16.93
C GLY A 15 7.88 3.58 15.65
N LEU A 16 6.67 3.76 15.13
CA LEU A 16 6.22 3.14 13.89
C LEU A 16 7.03 3.61 12.68
N ALA A 17 7.32 4.91 12.59
CA ALA A 17 8.20 5.44 11.53
C ALA A 17 9.59 4.79 11.60
N ARG A 18 10.16 4.57 12.78
CA ARG A 18 11.44 3.86 12.95
C ARG A 18 11.38 2.41 12.54
N VAL A 19 10.25 1.73 12.74
CA VAL A 19 10.04 0.37 12.28
C VAL A 19 10.13 0.32 10.74
N ALA A 20 9.40 1.19 10.05
CA ALA A 20 9.42 1.28 8.59
C ALA A 20 10.81 1.68 8.06
N GLU A 21 11.47 2.68 8.67
CA GLU A 21 12.82 3.09 8.30
C GLU A 21 13.84 1.94 8.37
N GLN A 22 13.79 1.12 9.41
CA GLN A 22 14.75 0.01 9.55
C GLN A 22 14.51 -1.10 8.53
N ALA A 23 13.27 -1.40 8.19
CA ALA A 23 12.93 -2.32 7.11
C ALA A 23 13.45 -1.79 5.75
N ALA A 24 13.19 -0.52 5.46
CA ALA A 24 13.68 0.14 4.23
C ALA A 24 15.22 0.14 4.15
N LEU A 25 15.92 0.46 5.24
CA LEU A 25 17.39 0.42 5.29
C LEU A 25 17.96 -0.97 5.12
N ALA A 26 17.26 -2.00 5.61
CA ALA A 26 17.69 -3.39 5.45
C ALA A 26 17.52 -3.87 4.00
N SER A 27 16.37 -3.60 3.37
CA SER A 27 16.09 -3.97 1.99
C SER A 27 16.90 -3.16 0.98
N ALA A 28 17.25 -1.89 1.28
CA ALA A 28 18.04 -1.03 0.42
C ALA A 28 19.42 -1.62 0.06
N LYS A 29 19.97 -2.50 0.89
CA LYS A 29 21.23 -3.22 0.61
C LYS A 29 21.09 -4.23 -0.54
N TRP A 30 19.87 -4.56 -0.91
CA TRP A 30 19.52 -5.53 -1.95
C TRP A 30 19.08 -4.90 -3.27
N VAL A 31 19.03 -3.56 -3.34
CA VAL A 31 18.65 -2.82 -4.55
C VAL A 31 19.55 -3.21 -5.72
N GLY A 32 18.93 -3.60 -6.84
CA GLY A 32 19.62 -3.96 -8.09
C GLY A 32 20.39 -5.29 -8.04
N ARG A 33 20.16 -6.14 -7.02
CA ARG A 33 20.89 -7.40 -6.86
C ARG A 33 20.16 -8.61 -7.46
N GLY A 34 18.94 -8.45 -7.95
CA GLY A 34 18.17 -9.51 -8.60
C GLY A 34 17.63 -10.60 -7.65
N ASP A 35 17.72 -10.40 -6.34
CA ASP A 35 17.27 -11.35 -5.32
C ASP A 35 16.11 -10.78 -4.51
N GLU A 36 14.89 -11.00 -5.00
CA GLU A 36 13.65 -10.53 -4.39
C GLU A 36 13.45 -11.12 -2.99
N LYS A 37 13.73 -12.42 -2.83
CA LYS A 37 13.55 -13.13 -1.56
C LYS A 37 14.48 -12.63 -0.47
N ALA A 38 15.75 -12.38 -0.81
CA ALA A 38 16.70 -11.87 0.16
C ALA A 38 16.39 -10.41 0.56
N ALA A 39 15.89 -9.59 -0.38
CA ALA A 39 15.45 -8.24 -0.10
C ALA A 39 14.27 -8.20 0.86
N ASP A 40 13.26 -9.02 0.58
CA ASP A 40 12.08 -9.21 1.40
C ASP A 40 12.43 -9.72 2.80
N GLN A 41 13.16 -10.81 2.89
CA GLN A 41 13.61 -11.38 4.16
C GLN A 41 14.37 -10.38 5.04
N ALA A 42 15.19 -9.53 4.43
CA ALA A 42 15.91 -8.50 5.16
C ALA A 42 14.96 -7.46 5.77
N ALA A 43 13.94 -7.04 5.02
CA ALA A 43 12.91 -6.11 5.46
C ALA A 43 12.07 -6.73 6.60
N VAL A 44 11.58 -7.95 6.43
CA VAL A 44 10.79 -8.70 7.43
C VAL A 44 11.54 -8.81 8.75
N ASN A 45 12.79 -9.24 8.71
CA ASN A 45 13.60 -9.42 9.93
C ASN A 45 13.80 -8.09 10.66
N ALA A 46 14.13 -7.02 9.94
CA ALA A 46 14.34 -5.70 10.52
C ALA A 46 13.04 -5.12 11.09
N MET A 47 11.92 -5.26 10.39
CA MET A 47 10.61 -4.80 10.85
C MET A 47 10.19 -5.52 12.13
N ARG A 48 10.26 -6.85 12.16
CA ARG A 48 9.94 -7.68 13.33
C ARG A 48 10.80 -7.30 14.55
N GLU A 49 12.11 -7.17 14.34
CA GLU A 49 13.03 -6.80 15.41
C GLU A 49 12.68 -5.45 16.05
N GLN A 50 12.29 -4.48 15.23
CA GLN A 50 11.92 -3.15 15.72
C GLN A 50 10.53 -3.13 16.35
N LEU A 51 9.55 -3.83 15.79
CA LEU A 51 8.22 -3.99 16.37
C LEU A 51 8.33 -4.56 17.80
N ASN A 52 9.16 -5.57 18.00
CA ASN A 52 9.34 -6.22 19.30
C ASN A 52 10.01 -5.34 20.37
N LYS A 53 10.47 -4.14 20.00
CA LYS A 53 11.00 -3.14 20.95
C LYS A 53 9.94 -2.11 21.40
N LEU A 54 8.79 -2.09 20.75
CA LEU A 54 7.71 -1.15 21.09
C LEU A 54 6.91 -1.66 22.31
N ASP A 55 6.56 -0.73 23.20
CA ASP A 55 5.69 -1.03 24.35
C ASP A 55 4.23 -1.13 23.91
N ILE A 56 3.91 -2.21 23.22
CA ILE A 56 2.59 -2.55 22.70
C ILE A 56 2.28 -4.04 22.92
N GLN A 57 1.01 -4.36 22.89
CA GLN A 57 0.49 -5.72 22.70
C GLN A 57 -0.09 -5.79 21.28
N GLY A 58 0.81 -5.89 20.28
CA GLY A 58 0.46 -5.86 18.87
C GLY A 58 -0.01 -7.22 18.36
N VAL A 59 -0.96 -7.21 17.43
CA VAL A 59 -1.31 -8.39 16.62
C VAL A 59 -1.34 -7.96 15.15
N VAL A 60 -0.63 -8.69 14.31
CA VAL A 60 -0.69 -8.52 12.85
C VAL A 60 -2.05 -9.02 12.37
N VAL A 61 -2.87 -8.13 11.82
CA VAL A 61 -4.19 -8.47 11.26
C VAL A 61 -4.21 -8.48 9.74
N ILE A 62 -3.28 -7.75 9.12
CA ILE A 62 -2.95 -7.82 7.69
C ILE A 62 -1.44 -7.88 7.60
N GLY A 63 -0.90 -8.94 7.01
CA GLY A 63 0.53 -9.20 6.93
C GLY A 63 0.87 -10.08 5.74
N GLU A 64 2.03 -10.71 5.77
CA GLU A 64 2.51 -11.57 4.70
C GLU A 64 2.22 -13.05 4.99
N GLY A 65 1.30 -13.62 4.24
CA GLY A 65 1.02 -15.05 4.25
C GLY A 65 0.41 -15.60 5.54
N GLU A 66 0.28 -16.92 5.57
CA GLU A 66 -0.24 -17.67 6.68
C GLU A 66 0.89 -18.25 7.56
N ARG A 67 0.54 -18.65 8.78
CA ARG A 67 1.45 -19.06 9.87
C ARG A 67 2.53 -20.10 9.50
N ASP A 68 2.28 -20.95 8.51
CA ASP A 68 3.15 -22.09 8.18
C ASP A 68 4.18 -21.78 7.06
N GLU A 69 4.18 -20.57 6.53
CA GLU A 69 5.09 -20.13 5.46
C GLU A 69 6.25 -19.22 5.96
N ALA A 70 6.72 -19.45 7.17
CA ALA A 70 7.74 -18.61 7.82
C ALA A 70 9.04 -18.45 7.00
N PRO A 71 9.75 -17.28 7.14
CA PRO A 71 9.77 -16.38 8.29
C PRO A 71 9.11 -15.00 8.07
N MET A 72 7.84 -14.98 7.86
CA MET A 72 7.02 -13.79 7.55
C MET A 72 6.37 -13.20 8.80
N LEU A 73 5.99 -11.92 8.76
CA LEU A 73 5.09 -11.29 9.72
C LEU A 73 3.65 -11.72 9.38
N TYR A 74 3.28 -12.91 9.82
CA TYR A 74 2.04 -13.58 9.42
C TYR A 74 0.81 -13.05 10.17
N ILE A 75 -0.36 -13.25 9.60
CA ILE A 75 -1.64 -12.90 10.21
C ILE A 75 -1.82 -13.66 11.54
N GLY A 76 -2.02 -12.91 12.64
CA GLY A 76 -2.12 -13.43 14.01
C GLY A 76 -0.78 -13.47 14.77
N GLU A 77 0.34 -13.07 14.15
CA GLU A 77 1.61 -12.94 14.87
C GLU A 77 1.50 -11.86 15.96
N GLU A 78 1.91 -12.20 17.18
CA GLU A 78 1.99 -11.25 18.28
C GLU A 78 3.35 -10.57 18.27
N VAL A 79 3.35 -9.24 18.35
CA VAL A 79 4.54 -8.39 18.34
C VAL A 79 4.50 -7.32 19.42
N GLY A 80 5.68 -6.78 19.75
CA GLY A 80 5.84 -5.82 20.84
C GLY A 80 6.38 -6.46 22.09
N THR A 81 6.55 -5.65 23.15
CA THR A 81 7.05 -6.15 24.45
C THR A 81 6.00 -6.95 25.25
N GLY A 82 4.76 -6.98 24.78
CA GLY A 82 3.62 -7.55 25.50
C GLY A 82 3.09 -6.65 26.62
N THR A 83 3.57 -5.40 26.71
CA THR A 83 3.08 -4.38 27.62
C THR A 83 2.49 -3.20 26.84
N GLY A 84 1.85 -2.25 27.52
CA GLY A 84 1.25 -1.09 26.84
C GLY A 84 -0.11 -1.38 26.18
N PRO A 85 -0.55 -0.56 25.21
CA PRO A 85 -1.86 -0.67 24.61
C PRO A 85 -1.96 -1.88 23.66
N GLY A 86 -3.15 -2.48 23.62
CA GLY A 86 -3.50 -3.48 22.61
C GLY A 86 -3.77 -2.82 21.26
N VAL A 87 -3.08 -3.28 20.21
CA VAL A 87 -3.18 -2.69 18.88
C VAL A 87 -3.28 -3.76 17.80
N ASP A 88 -3.97 -3.41 16.71
CA ASP A 88 -3.95 -4.14 15.45
C ASP A 88 -2.91 -3.50 14.52
N ILE A 89 -2.22 -4.34 13.76
CA ILE A 89 -1.17 -3.91 12.82
C ILE A 89 -1.47 -4.48 11.44
N ALA A 90 -1.41 -3.60 10.44
CA ALA A 90 -1.39 -3.96 9.03
C ALA A 90 -0.04 -3.54 8.45
N LEU A 91 0.63 -4.43 7.73
CA LEU A 91 1.98 -4.18 7.25
C LEU A 91 2.28 -4.90 5.94
N ASP A 92 3.25 -4.33 5.23
CA ASP A 92 4.01 -4.96 4.15
C ASP A 92 5.48 -4.47 4.30
N PRO A 93 6.40 -5.34 4.72
CA PRO A 93 7.79 -4.97 4.95
C PRO A 93 8.52 -4.49 3.70
N LEU A 94 8.16 -5.01 2.53
CA LEU A 94 8.73 -4.62 1.24
C LEU A 94 7.70 -4.72 0.10
N GLU A 95 6.81 -3.76 0.04
CA GLU A 95 5.90 -3.54 -1.09
C GLU A 95 6.70 -3.24 -2.36
N GLY A 96 6.66 -4.16 -3.33
CA GLY A 96 7.45 -4.06 -4.55
C GLY A 96 8.83 -4.73 -4.46
N THR A 97 8.89 -6.01 -4.06
CA THR A 97 10.12 -6.82 -4.02
C THR A 97 10.84 -6.85 -5.37
N THR A 98 10.08 -6.98 -6.47
CA THR A 98 10.61 -6.92 -7.84
C THR A 98 11.23 -5.56 -8.16
N LEU A 99 10.63 -4.45 -7.70
CA LEU A 99 11.18 -3.10 -7.90
C LEU A 99 12.54 -2.96 -7.22
N THR A 100 12.65 -3.43 -5.98
CA THR A 100 13.91 -3.43 -5.24
C THR A 100 14.97 -4.28 -5.94
N ALA A 101 14.65 -5.51 -6.32
CA ALA A 101 15.60 -6.41 -6.96
C ALA A 101 16.14 -5.88 -8.30
N LYS A 102 15.32 -5.11 -9.03
CA LYS A 102 15.66 -4.53 -10.35
C LYS A 102 16.14 -3.09 -10.32
N ASP A 103 16.33 -2.49 -9.15
CA ASP A 103 16.67 -1.05 -9.00
C ASP A 103 15.64 -0.14 -9.69
N MET A 104 14.36 -0.47 -9.54
CA MET A 104 13.26 0.33 -10.05
C MET A 104 12.70 1.23 -8.95
N PRO A 105 12.12 2.39 -9.30
CA PRO A 105 11.55 3.31 -8.30
C PRO A 105 10.25 2.78 -7.70
N ASN A 106 9.87 3.36 -6.55
CA ASN A 106 8.57 3.18 -5.88
C ASN A 106 8.39 1.90 -5.05
N ALA A 107 9.46 1.18 -4.73
CA ALA A 107 9.39 0.20 -3.63
C ALA A 107 9.16 0.94 -2.31
N LEU A 108 8.30 0.40 -1.45
CA LEU A 108 7.89 1.01 -0.18
C LEU A 108 8.02 0.00 0.97
N THR A 109 8.11 0.53 2.17
CA THR A 109 7.81 -0.19 3.41
C THR A 109 6.54 0.42 3.98
N VAL A 110 5.53 -0.39 4.23
CA VAL A 110 4.20 0.08 4.64
C VAL A 110 3.82 -0.53 5.99
N ILE A 111 3.36 0.31 6.91
CA ILE A 111 2.82 -0.13 8.19
C ILE A 111 1.73 0.82 8.67
N ALA A 112 0.65 0.26 9.18
CA ALA A 112 -0.43 0.97 9.85
C ALA A 112 -0.71 0.33 11.20
N MET A 113 -1.07 1.13 12.19
CA MET A 113 -1.42 0.69 13.54
C MET A 113 -2.70 1.38 13.99
N GLY A 114 -3.59 0.63 14.61
CA GLY A 114 -4.84 1.14 15.19
C GLY A 114 -5.17 0.45 16.51
N PRO A 115 -6.15 0.96 17.27
CA PRO A 115 -6.64 0.27 18.47
C PRO A 115 -7.05 -1.16 18.16
N ARG A 116 -6.92 -2.06 19.14
CA ARG A 116 -7.34 -3.45 19.01
C ARG A 116 -8.80 -3.56 18.52
N GLY A 117 -9.02 -4.34 17.44
CA GLY A 117 -10.32 -4.57 16.82
C GLY A 117 -10.81 -3.41 15.94
N SER A 118 -9.96 -2.44 15.60
CA SER A 118 -10.33 -1.31 14.74
C SER A 118 -10.05 -1.54 13.25
N MET A 119 -9.26 -2.54 12.92
CA MET A 119 -8.93 -2.86 11.52
C MET A 119 -9.78 -4.02 11.01
N LEU A 120 -10.16 -3.94 9.73
CA LEU A 120 -10.79 -5.05 9.03
C LEU A 120 -9.79 -6.21 8.91
N HIS A 121 -10.21 -7.37 9.41
CA HIS A 121 -9.46 -8.61 9.15
C HIS A 121 -9.76 -9.07 7.72
N ALA A 122 -8.94 -8.65 6.77
CA ALA A 122 -9.09 -9.01 5.36
C ALA A 122 -8.42 -10.37 5.10
N PRO A 123 -9.08 -11.27 4.36
CA PRO A 123 -8.42 -12.47 3.87
C PRO A 123 -7.33 -12.10 2.85
N ASP A 124 -6.31 -12.93 2.72
CA ASP A 124 -5.25 -12.76 1.71
C ASP A 124 -5.77 -13.17 0.32
N VAL A 125 -6.48 -12.23 -0.31
CA VAL A 125 -7.07 -12.39 -1.64
C VAL A 125 -6.94 -11.10 -2.45
N TYR A 126 -6.95 -11.23 -3.77
CA TYR A 126 -7.05 -10.06 -4.64
C TYR A 126 -8.37 -9.33 -4.41
N MET A 127 -8.30 -8.03 -4.22
CA MET A 127 -9.46 -7.15 -4.08
C MET A 127 -9.40 -6.03 -5.12
N GLU A 128 -10.56 -5.70 -5.67
CA GLU A 128 -10.66 -4.56 -6.58
C GLU A 128 -10.34 -3.26 -5.85
N LYS A 129 -9.48 -2.46 -6.46
CA LYS A 129 -8.99 -1.18 -5.95
C LYS A 129 -9.31 -0.06 -6.94
N LEU A 130 -9.76 1.05 -6.39
CA LEU A 130 -10.05 2.27 -7.15
C LEU A 130 -9.61 3.46 -6.30
N ALA A 131 -8.80 4.35 -6.88
CA ALA A 131 -8.44 5.61 -6.24
C ALA A 131 -8.44 6.76 -7.24
N ILE A 132 -8.87 7.93 -6.77
CA ILE A 132 -8.75 9.23 -7.43
C ILE A 132 -8.22 10.25 -6.43
N GLY A 133 -7.76 11.38 -6.91
CA GLY A 133 -7.28 12.47 -6.07
C GLY A 133 -8.39 13.13 -5.22
N PRO A 134 -8.01 14.02 -4.32
CA PRO A 134 -8.96 14.75 -3.48
C PRO A 134 -9.73 15.83 -4.29
N GLY A 135 -10.82 16.32 -3.70
CA GLY A 135 -11.57 17.47 -4.23
C GLY A 135 -12.78 17.10 -5.09
N TYR A 136 -13.07 15.83 -5.26
CA TYR A 136 -14.22 15.34 -6.01
C TYR A 136 -15.39 14.95 -5.10
N SER A 137 -16.60 14.94 -5.67
CA SER A 137 -17.80 14.52 -4.96
C SER A 137 -17.73 13.04 -4.58
N GLU A 138 -18.22 12.68 -3.41
CA GLU A 138 -18.39 11.30 -3.00
C GLU A 138 -19.26 10.53 -4.00
N GLY A 139 -18.83 9.34 -4.41
CA GLY A 139 -19.56 8.52 -5.36
C GLY A 139 -19.41 8.92 -6.84
N LEU A 140 -18.53 9.88 -7.17
CA LEU A 140 -18.22 10.24 -8.56
C LEU A 140 -17.81 9.01 -9.39
N VAL A 141 -16.99 8.15 -8.81
CA VAL A 141 -16.60 6.85 -9.36
C VAL A 141 -16.77 5.75 -8.31
N THR A 142 -17.22 4.57 -8.74
CA THR A 142 -17.42 3.42 -7.86
C THR A 142 -16.87 2.14 -8.51
N LEU A 143 -16.67 1.09 -7.70
CA LEU A 143 -16.21 -0.20 -8.19
C LEU A 143 -17.22 -0.91 -9.11
N ASP A 144 -18.52 -0.57 -9.02
CA ASP A 144 -19.57 -1.15 -9.86
C ASP A 144 -19.63 -0.56 -11.27
N MET A 145 -18.94 0.58 -11.52
CA MET A 145 -18.91 1.21 -12.83
C MET A 145 -17.90 0.52 -13.75
N PRO A 146 -18.18 0.39 -15.08
CA PRO A 146 -17.17 0.03 -16.07
C PRO A 146 -15.98 0.99 -16.06
N ALA A 147 -14.78 0.51 -16.38
CA ALA A 147 -13.56 1.33 -16.35
C ALA A 147 -13.65 2.56 -17.27
N ALA A 148 -14.18 2.41 -18.47
CA ALA A 148 -14.41 3.52 -19.38
C ALA A 148 -15.38 4.59 -18.83
N THR A 149 -16.39 4.17 -18.05
CA THR A 149 -17.33 5.09 -17.41
C THR A 149 -16.66 5.87 -16.29
N ARG A 150 -15.81 5.24 -15.49
CA ARG A 150 -15.02 5.91 -14.42
C ARG A 150 -14.15 7.02 -15.01
N VAL A 151 -13.43 6.72 -16.10
CA VAL A 151 -12.57 7.70 -16.80
C VAL A 151 -13.39 8.87 -17.30
N SER A 152 -14.54 8.61 -17.95
CA SER A 152 -15.41 9.65 -18.50
C SER A 152 -16.02 10.53 -17.40
N ALA A 153 -16.42 9.94 -16.27
CA ALA A 153 -16.96 10.67 -15.12
C ALA A 153 -15.91 11.61 -14.52
N LEU A 154 -14.67 11.11 -14.31
CA LEU A 154 -13.58 11.92 -13.77
C LEU A 154 -13.22 13.07 -14.74
N ALA A 155 -13.11 12.80 -16.05
CA ALA A 155 -12.84 13.80 -17.06
C ALA A 155 -13.90 14.90 -17.08
N SER A 156 -15.17 14.52 -17.02
CA SER A 156 -16.31 15.46 -16.96
C SER A 156 -16.23 16.37 -15.73
N GLU A 157 -15.94 15.81 -14.57
CA GLU A 157 -15.82 16.58 -13.31
C GLU A 157 -14.61 17.52 -13.34
N LYS A 158 -13.49 17.10 -13.94
CA LYS A 158 -12.32 17.94 -14.18
C LYS A 158 -12.54 19.00 -15.26
N GLY A 159 -13.62 18.90 -16.05
CA GLY A 159 -13.85 19.79 -17.20
C GLY A 159 -12.86 19.61 -18.34
N CYS A 160 -12.34 18.39 -18.54
CA CYS A 160 -11.35 18.06 -19.55
C CYS A 160 -11.83 16.89 -20.45
N SER A 161 -11.04 16.55 -21.46
CA SER A 161 -11.29 15.36 -22.29
C SER A 161 -10.85 14.09 -21.57
N PRO A 162 -11.49 12.93 -21.78
CA PRO A 162 -10.94 11.64 -21.35
C PRO A 162 -9.51 11.40 -21.81
N ALA A 163 -9.08 11.95 -22.93
CA ALA A 163 -7.71 11.87 -23.42
C ALA A 163 -6.67 12.61 -22.53
N ASP A 164 -7.12 13.50 -21.68
CA ASP A 164 -6.27 14.23 -20.71
C ASP A 164 -6.14 13.50 -19.37
N ILE A 165 -6.83 12.37 -19.21
CA ILE A 165 -6.76 11.54 -18.00
C ILE A 165 -5.63 10.51 -18.13
N THR A 166 -4.87 10.31 -17.06
CA THR A 166 -3.89 9.25 -16.94
C THR A 166 -4.28 8.26 -15.84
N VAL A 167 -4.44 7.00 -16.22
CA VAL A 167 -4.80 5.92 -15.31
C VAL A 167 -3.57 5.07 -15.00
N CYS A 168 -3.28 4.78 -13.73
CA CYS A 168 -2.26 3.83 -13.32
C CYS A 168 -2.88 2.45 -13.14
N ILE A 169 -2.30 1.42 -13.73
CA ILE A 169 -2.78 0.03 -13.67
C ILE A 169 -1.57 -0.92 -13.59
N LEU A 170 -1.66 -1.96 -12.75
CA LEU A 170 -0.69 -3.07 -12.77
C LEU A 170 -0.78 -3.84 -14.08
N GLU A 171 0.35 -4.07 -14.73
CA GLU A 171 0.45 -4.91 -15.94
C GLU A 171 0.31 -6.39 -15.56
N ARG A 172 -0.92 -6.87 -15.56
CA ARG A 172 -1.26 -8.26 -15.23
C ARG A 172 -2.27 -8.79 -16.25
N PRO A 173 -2.22 -10.09 -16.59
CA PRO A 173 -3.18 -10.70 -17.53
C PRO A 173 -4.65 -10.46 -17.13
N ARG A 174 -4.95 -10.48 -15.83
CA ARG A 174 -6.30 -10.24 -15.30
C ARG A 174 -6.82 -8.82 -15.53
N HIS A 175 -5.96 -7.86 -15.84
CA HIS A 175 -6.33 -6.46 -16.11
C HIS A 175 -6.48 -6.14 -17.60
N GLN A 176 -6.30 -7.11 -18.50
CA GLN A 176 -6.29 -6.86 -19.95
C GLN A 176 -7.58 -6.20 -20.44
N GLU A 177 -8.74 -6.68 -20.00
CA GLU A 177 -10.05 -6.12 -20.39
C GLU A 177 -10.19 -4.68 -19.87
N MET A 178 -9.84 -4.43 -18.61
CA MET A 178 -9.84 -3.08 -18.02
C MET A 178 -8.91 -2.13 -18.79
N ILE A 179 -7.72 -2.57 -19.18
CA ILE A 179 -6.77 -1.80 -19.98
C ILE A 179 -7.36 -1.43 -21.36
N GLU A 180 -8.03 -2.37 -22.00
CA GLU A 180 -8.69 -2.14 -23.30
C GLU A 180 -9.85 -1.15 -23.18
N GLU A 181 -10.68 -1.27 -22.14
CA GLU A 181 -11.75 -0.31 -21.85
C GLU A 181 -11.19 1.11 -21.65
N VAL A 182 -10.15 1.27 -20.82
CA VAL A 182 -9.53 2.58 -20.59
C VAL A 182 -8.97 3.16 -21.88
N ARG A 183 -8.24 2.37 -22.66
CA ARG A 183 -7.71 2.81 -23.97
C ARG A 183 -8.80 3.23 -24.95
N SER A 184 -9.95 2.60 -24.90
CA SER A 184 -11.08 2.94 -25.79
C SER A 184 -11.61 4.37 -25.56
N THR A 185 -11.37 4.95 -24.39
CA THR A 185 -11.75 6.34 -24.06
C THR A 185 -10.76 7.37 -24.60
N GLY A 186 -9.60 6.95 -25.06
CA GLY A 186 -8.48 7.82 -25.43
C GLY A 186 -7.56 8.19 -24.25
N ALA A 187 -7.87 7.78 -23.03
CA ALA A 187 -7.05 8.05 -21.84
C ALA A 187 -5.67 7.40 -21.93
N SER A 188 -4.69 8.05 -21.30
CA SER A 188 -3.35 7.51 -21.14
C SER A 188 -3.31 6.48 -20.02
N ILE A 189 -2.46 5.46 -20.17
CA ILE A 189 -2.25 4.46 -19.12
C ILE A 189 -0.76 4.43 -18.74
N ARG A 190 -0.49 4.55 -17.44
CA ARG A 190 0.80 4.19 -16.85
C ARG A 190 0.73 2.76 -16.35
N LEU A 191 1.31 1.84 -17.11
CA LEU A 191 1.47 0.46 -16.66
C LEU A 191 2.65 0.37 -15.69
N ILE A 192 2.40 -0.26 -14.54
CA ILE A 192 3.42 -0.56 -13.53
C ILE A 192 3.53 -2.08 -13.38
N THR A 193 4.72 -2.56 -13.13
CA THR A 193 4.99 -3.99 -12.99
C THR A 193 4.77 -4.49 -11.57
N ASP A 194 4.83 -3.59 -10.59
CA ASP A 194 4.70 -3.86 -9.16
C ASP A 194 4.49 -2.53 -8.42
N GLY A 195 4.21 -2.54 -7.11
CA GLY A 195 4.12 -1.32 -6.31
C GLY A 195 2.78 -0.59 -6.44
N ASP A 196 1.67 -1.28 -6.25
CA ASP A 196 0.34 -0.68 -6.40
C ASP A 196 0.00 0.33 -5.29
N VAL A 197 0.55 0.20 -4.09
CA VAL A 197 0.41 1.20 -3.02
C VAL A 197 0.97 2.55 -3.47
N ALA A 198 2.16 2.56 -4.09
CA ALA A 198 2.72 3.78 -4.67
C ALA A 198 1.83 4.33 -5.81
N GLY A 199 1.26 3.45 -6.63
CA GLY A 199 0.31 3.82 -7.68
C GLY A 199 -0.91 4.55 -7.13
N VAL A 200 -1.49 4.06 -6.03
CA VAL A 200 -2.60 4.72 -5.32
C VAL A 200 -2.17 6.06 -4.72
N MET A 201 -1.00 6.11 -4.06
CA MET A 201 -0.49 7.35 -3.46
C MET A 201 -0.26 8.46 -4.50
N HIS A 202 0.15 8.10 -5.71
CA HIS A 202 0.33 9.07 -6.79
C HIS A 202 -0.95 9.82 -7.15
N CYS A 203 -2.14 9.20 -6.99
CA CYS A 203 -3.42 9.86 -7.24
C CYS A 203 -3.72 11.00 -6.26
N ALA A 204 -3.07 11.04 -5.08
CA ALA A 204 -3.28 12.10 -4.10
C ALA A 204 -2.71 13.46 -4.54
N GLU A 205 -1.72 13.46 -5.45
CA GLU A 205 -1.06 14.67 -5.95
C GLU A 205 -0.94 14.66 -7.49
N PRO A 206 -2.06 14.62 -8.24
CA PRO A 206 -2.06 14.43 -9.69
C PRO A 206 -1.27 15.50 -10.44
N GLU A 207 -1.25 16.74 -9.95
CA GLU A 207 -0.47 17.84 -10.54
C GLU A 207 1.05 17.59 -10.51
N LYS A 208 1.55 16.80 -9.56
CA LYS A 208 2.97 16.46 -9.43
C LYS A 208 3.32 15.15 -10.12
N THR A 209 2.43 14.18 -10.02
CA THR A 209 2.69 12.78 -10.45
C THR A 209 2.22 12.53 -11.88
N GLY A 210 1.24 13.31 -12.36
CA GLY A 210 0.55 13.10 -13.63
C GLY A 210 -0.35 11.86 -13.61
N ILE A 211 -0.76 11.35 -12.45
CA ILE A 211 -1.69 10.22 -12.29
C ILE A 211 -3.00 10.73 -11.71
N ASP A 212 -4.08 10.57 -12.45
CA ASP A 212 -5.42 11.00 -12.06
C ASP A 212 -6.22 9.91 -11.35
N MET A 213 -5.99 8.66 -11.72
CA MET A 213 -6.75 7.51 -11.23
C MET A 213 -5.86 6.27 -11.14
N TYR A 214 -6.10 5.45 -10.13
CA TYR A 214 -5.59 4.07 -10.04
C TYR A 214 -6.75 3.09 -10.13
N MET A 215 -6.58 2.03 -10.91
CA MET A 215 -7.52 0.90 -10.99
C MET A 215 -6.74 -0.42 -11.02
N GLY A 216 -7.26 -1.44 -10.34
CA GLY A 216 -6.67 -2.79 -10.38
C GLY A 216 -7.19 -3.71 -9.30
N SER A 217 -6.59 -4.88 -9.19
CA SER A 217 -6.85 -5.89 -8.16
C SER A 217 -5.58 -6.64 -7.77
#